data_e06509f087c76646363a843a6d6cf265
#
_entry.id   e06509f087c76646363a843a6d6cf265
#
_cell.length_a   1.000
_cell.length_b   1.000
_cell.length_c   1.000
_cell.angle_alpha   90.00
_cell.angle_beta   90.00
_cell.angle_gamma   90.00
#
_symmetry.space_group_name_H-M   'P 1'
#
loop_
_entity.id
_entity.type
_entity.pdbx_description
1 polymer ?
#
loop_
_entity_poly.entity_id
_entity_poly.type
_entity_poly.pdbx_seq_one_letter_code
_entity_poly.pdbx_strand_id
1 'polypeptide(L)'
;MKLFFRTIGEGTPLIILHGLWGASENWLPIAHLLEDKFQVILPDVRNHGQSPHDEAMNYEVMSNDVIELVEDLKLPVQPHIVGHSMGGKIVMALLLKRPELVNKAVVVDIAPVSYSQRDGGSHNRIIDFMANFDL
;
A
#
# COMPACT_ATOMS: atom_id res chain seq x y z
N MET A 1 -4.61 11.85 -5.62
CA MET A 1 -5.94 11.16 -5.75
C MET A 1 -6.43 10.78 -4.37
N LYS A 2 -7.71 11.06 -4.06
CA LYS A 2 -8.26 10.64 -2.76
C LYS A 2 -8.47 9.13 -2.72
N LEU A 3 -7.67 8.47 -1.88
CA LEU A 3 -7.78 7.03 -1.67
C LEU A 3 -8.92 6.72 -0.69
N PHE A 4 -9.63 5.62 -0.93
CA PHE A 4 -10.46 5.00 0.10
C PHE A 4 -9.56 4.37 1.16
N PHE A 5 -9.94 4.44 2.43
CA PHE A 5 -9.24 3.77 3.52
C PHE A 5 -10.18 3.36 4.65
N ARG A 6 -9.76 2.37 5.41
CA ARG A 6 -10.38 1.93 6.67
C ARG A 6 -9.49 2.32 7.83
N THR A 7 -10.09 2.58 8.99
CA THR A 7 -9.35 2.83 10.23
C THR A 7 -9.84 1.90 11.31
N ILE A 8 -8.91 1.27 12.04
CA ILE A 8 -9.18 0.31 13.10
C ILE A 8 -8.28 0.63 14.29
N GLY A 9 -8.83 0.61 15.50
CA GLY A 9 -8.11 0.89 16.74
C GLY A 9 -7.79 2.36 16.95
N GLU A 10 -7.09 2.61 18.05
CA GLU A 10 -6.63 3.92 18.48
C GLU A 10 -5.17 3.85 18.91
N GLY A 11 -4.46 4.98 18.92
CA GLY A 11 -3.07 5.05 19.37
C GLY A 11 -2.12 5.58 18.29
N THR A 12 -0.91 5.04 18.23
CA THR A 12 0.11 5.47 17.26
C THR A 12 -0.34 5.16 15.84
N PRO A 13 -0.35 6.14 14.91
CA PRO A 13 -0.78 5.90 13.54
C PRO A 13 0.13 4.90 12.81
N LEU A 14 -0.49 3.89 12.18
CA LEU A 14 0.16 2.86 11.39
C LEU A 14 -0.58 2.68 10.06
N ILE A 15 0.06 3.04 8.97
CA ILE A 15 -0.48 2.85 7.61
C ILE A 15 0.06 1.53 7.06
N ILE A 16 -0.82 0.67 6.50
CA ILE A 16 -0.42 -0.58 5.86
C ILE A 16 -0.87 -0.57 4.40
N LEU A 17 0.10 -0.64 3.48
CA LEU A 17 -0.12 -0.68 2.04
C LEU A 17 -0.08 -2.12 1.53
N HIS A 18 -1.15 -2.55 0.89
CA HIS A 18 -1.28 -3.89 0.31
C HIS A 18 -0.44 -4.08 -0.97
N GLY A 19 -0.29 -5.32 -1.40
CA GLY A 19 0.36 -5.70 -2.67
C GLY A 19 -0.58 -5.61 -3.87
N LEU A 20 -0.03 -5.92 -5.05
CA LEU A 20 -0.80 -6.01 -6.29
C LEU A 20 -1.95 -7.02 -6.12
N TRP A 21 -3.12 -6.70 -6.68
CA TRP A 21 -4.40 -7.43 -6.55
C TRP A 21 -4.95 -7.52 -5.12
N GLY A 22 -4.32 -6.86 -4.16
CA GLY A 22 -4.83 -6.75 -2.80
C GLY A 22 -5.81 -5.61 -2.61
N ALA A 23 -6.35 -5.52 -1.40
CA ALA A 23 -7.17 -4.43 -0.90
C ALA A 23 -6.99 -4.29 0.62
N SER A 24 -7.52 -3.23 1.20
CA SER A 24 -7.56 -3.00 2.64
C SER A 24 -8.09 -4.21 3.43
N GLU A 25 -9.06 -4.92 2.86
CA GLU A 25 -9.69 -6.09 3.48
C GLU A 25 -8.71 -7.22 3.78
N ASN A 26 -7.67 -7.40 2.97
CA ASN A 26 -6.67 -8.44 3.20
C ASN A 26 -5.90 -8.25 4.52
N TRP A 27 -5.86 -7.02 5.01
CA TRP A 27 -5.12 -6.64 6.21
C TRP A 27 -5.98 -6.51 7.48
N LEU A 28 -7.31 -6.66 7.37
CA LEU A 28 -8.22 -6.58 8.53
C LEU A 28 -7.84 -7.52 9.67
N PRO A 29 -7.51 -8.82 9.43
CA PRO A 29 -7.12 -9.71 10.52
C PRO A 29 -5.86 -9.24 11.26
N ILE A 30 -4.89 -8.67 10.54
CA ILE A 30 -3.68 -8.12 11.14
C ILE A 30 -3.97 -6.82 11.88
N ALA A 31 -4.82 -5.95 11.32
CA ALA A 31 -5.22 -4.71 11.96
C ALA A 31 -5.89 -4.94 13.32
N HIS A 32 -6.79 -5.93 13.42
CA HIS A 32 -7.42 -6.31 14.69
C HIS A 32 -6.44 -6.86 15.74
N LEU A 33 -5.33 -7.47 15.31
CA LEU A 33 -4.27 -7.89 16.25
C LEU A 33 -3.44 -6.71 16.77
N LEU A 34 -3.50 -5.57 16.12
CA LEU A 34 -2.70 -4.38 16.43
C LEU A 34 -3.53 -3.23 17.03
N GLU A 35 -4.86 -3.34 17.06
CA GLU A 35 -5.79 -2.26 17.40
C GLU A 35 -5.65 -1.72 18.81
N ASP A 36 -5.13 -2.53 19.75
CA ASP A 36 -4.88 -2.10 21.12
C ASP A 36 -3.72 -1.11 21.28
N LYS A 37 -2.86 -0.99 20.27
CA LYS A 37 -1.63 -0.18 20.31
C LYS A 37 -1.53 0.84 19.19
N PHE A 38 -2.22 0.59 18.08
CA PHE A 38 -2.10 1.39 16.88
C PHE A 38 -3.47 1.80 16.34
N GLN A 39 -3.54 3.02 15.86
CA GLN A 39 -4.57 3.42 14.92
C GLN A 39 -4.14 2.92 13.53
N VAL A 40 -4.63 1.75 13.14
CA VAL A 40 -4.26 1.12 11.87
C VAL A 40 -5.10 1.69 10.73
N ILE A 41 -4.43 2.26 9.73
CA ILE A 41 -5.02 2.88 8.55
C ILE A 41 -4.69 2.01 7.34
N LEU A 42 -5.72 1.50 6.68
CA LEU A 42 -5.64 0.56 5.58
C LEU A 42 -6.18 1.22 4.30
N PRO A 43 -5.36 1.90 3.50
CA PRO A 43 -5.83 2.43 2.22
C PRO A 43 -5.91 1.33 1.16
N ASP A 44 -6.89 1.46 0.28
CA ASP A 44 -6.86 0.84 -1.04
C ASP A 44 -6.00 1.72 -1.95
N VAL A 45 -4.95 1.15 -2.54
CA VAL A 45 -4.12 1.87 -3.51
C VAL A 45 -4.93 2.12 -4.79
N ARG A 46 -4.61 3.20 -5.56
CA ARG A 46 -5.29 3.44 -6.85
C ARG A 46 -5.46 2.18 -7.68
N ASN A 47 -6.53 2.06 -8.41
CA ASN A 47 -6.90 0.91 -9.23
C ASN A 47 -7.22 -0.38 -8.45
N HIS A 48 -7.33 -0.31 -7.10
CA HIS A 48 -7.63 -1.44 -6.23
C HIS A 48 -8.79 -1.11 -5.29
N GLY A 49 -9.52 -2.15 -4.88
CA GLY A 49 -10.59 -2.07 -3.89
C GLY A 49 -11.64 -1.00 -4.22
N GLN A 50 -11.85 -0.09 -3.29
CA GLN A 50 -12.83 1.00 -3.40
C GLN A 50 -12.19 2.34 -3.81
N SER A 51 -10.87 2.37 -4.04
CA SER A 51 -10.19 3.57 -4.52
C SER A 51 -10.49 3.84 -6.00
N PRO A 52 -10.44 5.11 -6.43
CA PRO A 52 -10.67 5.47 -7.83
C PRO A 52 -9.68 4.80 -8.78
N HIS A 53 -10.14 4.63 -10.03
CA HIS A 53 -9.33 4.12 -11.14
C HIS A 53 -8.77 5.26 -11.97
N ASP A 54 -7.56 5.07 -12.49
CA ASP A 54 -6.83 6.01 -13.35
C ASP A 54 -5.92 5.22 -14.29
N GLU A 55 -5.70 5.72 -15.51
CA GLU A 55 -4.82 5.08 -16.47
C GLU A 55 -3.35 5.08 -16.01
N ALA A 56 -2.94 6.13 -15.28
CA ALA A 56 -1.60 6.23 -14.76
C ALA A 56 -1.44 5.33 -13.53
N MET A 57 -0.64 4.27 -13.65
CA MET A 57 -0.30 3.36 -12.56
C MET A 57 1.20 3.11 -12.55
N ASN A 58 1.92 3.87 -11.76
CA ASN A 58 3.35 3.71 -11.52
C ASN A 58 3.69 4.13 -10.09
N TYR A 59 4.88 3.81 -9.62
CA TYR A 59 5.27 4.08 -8.22
C TYR A 59 5.36 5.57 -7.90
N GLU A 60 5.57 6.41 -8.91
CA GLU A 60 5.61 7.86 -8.74
C GLU A 60 4.23 8.40 -8.35
N VAL A 61 3.20 8.08 -9.14
CA VAL A 61 1.84 8.55 -8.86
C VAL A 61 1.24 7.88 -7.63
N MET A 62 1.49 6.57 -7.44
CA MET A 62 1.03 5.86 -6.24
C MET A 62 1.63 6.41 -4.94
N SER A 63 2.93 6.76 -4.95
CA SER A 63 3.55 7.40 -3.79
C SER A 63 3.00 8.81 -3.53
N ASN A 64 2.65 9.57 -4.57
CA ASN A 64 2.01 10.88 -4.41
C ASN A 64 0.62 10.76 -3.79
N ASP A 65 -0.15 9.72 -4.13
CA ASP A 65 -1.46 9.47 -3.50
C ASP A 65 -1.32 9.19 -2.00
N VAL A 66 -0.30 8.42 -1.61
CA VAL A 66 -0.05 8.13 -0.19
C VAL A 66 0.46 9.38 0.55
N ILE A 67 1.27 10.23 -0.08
CA ILE A 67 1.68 11.52 0.47
C ILE A 67 0.45 12.39 0.72
N GLU A 68 -0.44 12.55 -0.28
CA GLU A 68 -1.70 13.30 -0.15
C GLU A 68 -2.56 12.74 0.98
N LEU A 69 -2.68 11.40 1.08
CA LEU A 69 -3.40 10.76 2.18
C LEU A 69 -2.82 11.12 3.56
N VAL A 70 -1.50 11.02 3.74
CA VAL A 70 -0.84 11.35 5.02
C VAL A 70 -1.04 12.80 5.40
N GLU A 71 -0.93 13.73 4.44
CA GLU A 71 -1.15 15.16 4.65
C GLU A 71 -2.62 15.48 4.99
N ASP A 72 -3.58 14.84 4.30
CA ASP A 72 -5.02 15.04 4.52
C ASP A 72 -5.50 14.49 5.86
N LEU A 73 -4.92 13.42 6.36
CA LEU A 73 -5.26 12.80 7.63
C LEU A 73 -4.94 13.68 8.85
N LYS A 74 -4.04 14.66 8.72
CA LYS A 74 -3.63 15.59 9.81
C LYS A 74 -3.34 14.86 11.12
N LEU A 75 -2.59 13.78 11.02
CA LEU A 75 -2.25 12.93 12.16
C LEU A 75 -1.44 13.71 13.21
N PRO A 76 -1.65 13.41 14.52
CA PRO A 76 -0.97 14.15 15.59
C PRO A 76 0.56 13.95 15.63
N VAL A 77 1.01 12.84 15.04
CA VAL A 77 2.44 12.48 14.87
C VAL A 77 2.64 11.78 13.54
N GLN A 78 3.90 11.73 13.05
CA GLN A 78 4.23 11.00 11.83
C GLN A 78 3.87 9.52 11.99
N PRO A 79 3.16 8.93 11.01
CA PRO A 79 2.79 7.52 11.04
C PRO A 79 3.99 6.59 10.86
N HIS A 80 3.87 5.37 11.37
CA HIS A 80 4.62 4.23 10.85
C HIS A 80 3.98 3.78 9.56
N ILE A 81 4.77 3.28 8.60
CA ILE A 81 4.25 2.76 7.34
C ILE A 81 4.82 1.36 7.08
N VAL A 82 3.93 0.41 6.81
CA VAL A 82 4.26 -0.94 6.35
C VAL A 82 3.81 -1.07 4.91
N GLY A 83 4.67 -1.56 4.03
CA GLY A 83 4.33 -1.84 2.64
C GLY A 83 4.69 -3.28 2.26
N HIS A 84 3.71 -4.03 1.78
CA HIS A 84 3.89 -5.38 1.29
C HIS A 84 4.00 -5.41 -0.23
N SER A 85 5.03 -6.06 -0.77
CA SER A 85 5.22 -6.25 -2.21
C SER A 85 5.14 -4.92 -2.97
N MET A 86 4.16 -4.70 -3.85
CA MET A 86 3.91 -3.42 -4.52
C MET A 86 3.82 -2.26 -3.52
N GLY A 87 3.12 -2.43 -2.41
CA GLY A 87 3.05 -1.43 -1.32
C GLY A 87 4.42 -1.09 -0.76
N GLY A 88 5.35 -2.05 -0.70
CA GLY A 88 6.74 -1.83 -0.30
C GLY A 88 7.49 -0.92 -1.27
N LYS A 89 7.27 -1.06 -2.58
CA LYS A 89 7.83 -0.15 -3.60
C LYS A 89 7.25 1.26 -3.47
N ILE A 90 5.96 1.37 -3.16
CA ILE A 90 5.32 2.68 -2.91
C ILE A 90 5.97 3.36 -1.70
N VAL A 91 6.20 2.62 -0.60
CA VAL A 91 6.91 3.14 0.58
C VAL A 91 8.32 3.62 0.23
N MET A 92 9.09 2.84 -0.53
CA MET A 92 10.43 3.23 -0.99
C MET A 92 10.38 4.54 -1.78
N ALA A 93 9.44 4.66 -2.74
CA ALA A 93 9.26 5.86 -3.55
C ALA A 93 8.85 7.08 -2.71
N LEU A 94 7.99 6.89 -1.71
CA LEU A 94 7.59 7.92 -0.76
C LEU A 94 8.79 8.42 0.04
N LEU A 95 9.59 7.51 0.60
CA LEU A 95 10.76 7.85 1.41
C LEU A 95 11.84 8.61 0.62
N LEU A 96 11.96 8.36 -0.68
CA LEU A 96 12.88 9.12 -1.54
C LEU A 96 12.40 10.56 -1.78
N LYS A 97 11.10 10.83 -1.68
CA LYS A 97 10.51 12.15 -1.92
C LYS A 97 10.27 12.95 -0.64
N ARG A 98 9.70 12.31 0.36
CA ARG A 98 9.18 12.96 1.57
C ARG A 98 9.45 12.10 2.82
N PRO A 99 10.72 11.82 3.14
CA PRO A 99 11.07 10.97 4.29
C PRO A 99 10.57 11.54 5.63
N GLU A 100 10.43 12.86 5.73
CA GLU A 100 9.97 13.54 6.93
C GLU A 100 8.50 13.26 7.30
N LEU A 101 7.71 12.72 6.39
CA LEU A 101 6.32 12.33 6.65
C LEU A 101 6.19 11.00 7.40
N VAL A 102 7.28 10.25 7.56
CA VAL A 102 7.27 8.88 8.07
C VAL A 102 8.16 8.76 9.30
N ASN A 103 7.62 8.20 10.38
CA ASN A 103 8.41 7.92 11.57
C ASN A 103 9.30 6.67 11.39
N LYS A 104 8.68 5.54 11.00
CA LYS A 104 9.38 4.27 10.71
C LYS A 104 8.74 3.62 9.50
N ALA A 105 9.55 2.94 8.70
CA ALA A 105 9.08 2.18 7.55
C ALA A 105 9.49 0.71 7.65
N VAL A 106 8.57 -0.18 7.26
CA VAL A 106 8.83 -1.61 7.11
C VAL A 106 8.44 -2.02 5.70
N VAL A 107 9.37 -2.64 5.00
CA VAL A 107 9.15 -3.19 3.65
C VAL A 107 9.15 -4.70 3.74
N VAL A 108 8.05 -5.31 3.30
CA VAL A 108 7.81 -6.74 3.39
C VAL A 108 7.81 -7.36 2.01
N ASP A 109 8.60 -8.42 1.86
CA ASP A 109 8.61 -9.31 0.68
C ASP A 109 8.87 -8.62 -0.66
N ILE A 110 9.77 -7.63 -0.69
CA ILE A 110 10.21 -6.95 -1.92
C ILE A 110 11.58 -6.29 -1.72
N ALA A 111 12.43 -6.34 -2.75
CA ALA A 111 13.75 -5.70 -2.73
C ALA A 111 13.75 -4.34 -3.47
N PRO A 112 14.71 -3.43 -3.15
CA PRO A 112 14.86 -2.14 -3.83
C PRO A 112 15.58 -2.28 -5.19
N VAL A 113 15.13 -3.23 -6.01
CA VAL A 113 15.68 -3.53 -7.34
C VAL A 113 14.61 -3.40 -8.41
N SER A 114 15.02 -3.13 -9.66
CA SER A 114 14.12 -3.19 -10.80
C SER A 114 13.89 -4.65 -11.18
N TYR A 115 12.63 -5.08 -11.21
CA TYR A 115 12.25 -6.39 -11.74
C TYR A 115 12.17 -6.27 -13.27
N SER A 116 13.05 -6.98 -13.99
CA SER A 116 13.08 -6.96 -15.44
C SER A 116 11.84 -7.67 -16.03
N GLN A 117 11.57 -7.46 -17.33
CA GLN A 117 10.49 -8.17 -18.04
C GLN A 117 10.62 -9.71 -17.97
N ARG A 118 11.82 -10.25 -17.69
CA ARG A 118 12.02 -11.69 -17.49
C ARG A 118 11.34 -12.18 -16.19
N ASP A 119 11.32 -11.36 -15.16
CA ASP A 119 10.67 -11.69 -13.88
C ASP A 119 9.16 -11.42 -13.92
N GLY A 120 8.70 -10.53 -14.80
CA GLY A 120 7.28 -10.26 -15.08
C GLY A 120 6.55 -11.43 -15.77
N GLY A 121 7.28 -12.37 -16.36
CA GLY A 121 6.69 -13.55 -16.99
C GLY A 121 5.92 -14.46 -16.02
N SER A 122 6.25 -14.46 -14.72
CA SER A 122 5.49 -15.18 -13.70
C SER A 122 4.13 -14.54 -13.41
N HIS A 123 4.07 -13.20 -13.38
CA HIS A 123 2.80 -12.47 -13.17
C HIS A 123 1.86 -12.63 -14.36
N ASN A 124 2.38 -12.55 -15.59
CA ASN A 124 1.57 -12.79 -16.79
C ASN A 124 1.01 -14.21 -16.83
N ARG A 125 1.80 -15.22 -16.39
CA ARG A 125 1.32 -16.60 -16.27
C ARG A 125 0.17 -16.75 -15.27
N ILE A 126 0.24 -16.04 -14.13
CA ILE A 126 -0.84 -16.06 -13.14
C ILE A 126 -2.08 -15.37 -13.71
N ILE A 127 -1.93 -14.23 -14.38
CA ILE A 127 -3.03 -13.51 -15.04
C ILE A 127 -3.67 -14.40 -16.10
N ASP A 128 -2.87 -15.02 -16.97
CA ASP A 128 -3.36 -15.93 -18.01
C ASP A 128 -4.06 -17.15 -17.40
N PHE A 129 -3.54 -17.71 -16.32
CA PHE A 129 -4.17 -18.81 -15.59
C PHE A 129 -5.53 -18.37 -15.02
N MET A 130 -5.58 -17.23 -14.32
CA MET A 130 -6.82 -16.71 -13.72
C MET A 130 -7.87 -16.34 -14.78
N ALA A 131 -7.44 -15.79 -15.92
CA ALA A 131 -8.34 -15.42 -17.00
C ALA A 131 -8.95 -16.62 -17.74
N ASN A 132 -8.28 -17.78 -17.71
CA ASN A 132 -8.70 -19.01 -18.40
C ASN A 132 -9.17 -20.10 -17.43
N PHE A 133 -9.34 -19.78 -16.15
CA PHE A 133 -9.85 -20.72 -15.16
C PHE A 133 -11.38 -20.69 -15.18
N ASP A 134 -11.99 -21.76 -15.74
CA ASP A 134 -13.43 -21.98 -15.64
C ASP A 134 -13.78 -22.43 -14.21
N LEU A 135 -14.60 -21.62 -13.51
CA LEU A 135 -15.21 -21.93 -12.22
C LEU A 135 -16.46 -22.79 -12.41
#